data_1c5106f8f7df318d580d7f9577213e0b
#
_entry.id   1c5106f8f7df318d580d7f9577213e0b
#
_cell.length_a   1.000
_cell.length_b   1.000
_cell.length_c   1.000
_cell.angle_alpha   90.00
_cell.angle_beta   90.00
_cell.angle_gamma   90.00
#
_symmetry.space_group_name_H-M   'P 1'
#
loop_
_entity.id
_entity.type
_entity.pdbx_description
1 polymer ?
#
loop_
_entity_poly.entity_id
_entity_poly.type
_entity_poly.pdbx_seq_one_letter_code
_entity_poly.pdbx_strand_id
1 'polypeptide(L)'
;MKKKMLFLMAAIALFVPSVMAAEAPTYDEENKALFANGTPFSFEARTDGVAGALVKWNGGEKLLPADNSVFGGSHDSAAKIDSTSVTVNGGALHNVFGGGLHKSYVGTAVVTING
;
A
#
# COMPACT_ATOMS: atom_id res chain seq x y z
N MET A 1 28.86 -10.60 28.56
CA MET A 1 28.54 -10.17 28.41
C MET A 1 28.09 -9.71 28.23
N LYS A 2 27.87 -9.73 28.25
CA LYS A 2 27.28 -9.04 28.15
C LYS A 2 26.98 -8.75 27.30
N LYS A 3 26.87 -8.74 26.91
CA LYS A 3 26.43 -8.28 26.14
C LYS A 3 25.92 -8.82 25.50
N LYS A 4 25.64 -9.50 25.40
CA LYS A 4 24.91 -9.77 24.87
C LYS A 4 23.95 -9.81 24.99
N MET A 5 23.64 -9.80 25.28
CA MET A 5 22.55 -9.57 25.40
C MET A 5 22.00 -8.92 24.95
N LEU A 6 22.04 -8.63 24.66
CA LEU A 6 21.38 -7.87 24.16
C LEU A 6 20.99 -8.13 23.14
N PHE A 7 21.10 -8.55 22.66
CA PHE A 7 20.55 -8.55 21.69
C PHE A 7 19.74 -9.19 21.61
N LEU A 8 19.57 -9.81 21.84
CA LEU A 8 18.67 -10.27 21.93
C LEU A 8 17.66 -9.85 22.01
N MET A 9 17.56 -9.24 22.34
CA MET A 9 16.65 -8.59 22.45
C MET A 9 16.14 -8.27 21.40
N ALA A 10 16.77 -8.05 20.78
CA ALA A 10 16.32 -7.66 19.66
C ALA A 10 15.52 -8.62 19.10
N ALA A 11 15.83 -9.62 19.20
CA ALA A 11 15.10 -10.48 18.57
C ALA A 11 13.82 -10.47 18.96
N ILE A 12 13.62 -10.12 19.96
CA ILE A 12 12.47 -10.11 20.32
C ILE A 12 11.67 -9.46 19.63
N ALA A 13 12.09 -8.54 19.31
CA ALA A 13 11.33 -7.81 18.59
C ALA A 13 10.88 -8.46 17.52
N LEU A 14 11.37 -9.21 17.19
CA LEU A 14 10.98 -9.71 16.12
C LEU A 14 9.98 -10.46 16.20
N PHE A 15 9.61 -10.80 16.95
CA PHE A 15 8.70 -11.49 16.99
C PHE A 15 7.55 -11.08 16.92
N VAL A 16 7.38 -10.31 16.89
CA VAL A 16 6.33 -9.92 16.78
C VAL A 16 5.86 -10.23 15.71
N PRO A 17 5.87 -10.74 15.42
CA PRO A 17 5.71 -11.00 14.34
C PRO A 17 4.70 -11.23 13.62
N SER A 18 4.04 -11.70 13.92
CA SER A 18 3.01 -11.99 13.16
C SER A 18 2.25 -10.88 12.71
N VAL A 19 2.39 -9.87 13.28
CA VAL A 19 1.73 -8.76 12.78
C VAL A 19 2.39 -8.38 11.54
N MET A 20 1.68 -8.34 10.47
CA MET A 20 2.23 -7.95 9.24
C MET A 20 2.40 -6.47 9.24
N ALA A 21 3.61 -6.04 9.33
CA ALA A 21 3.89 -4.65 9.10
C ALA A 21 3.54 -4.33 7.67
N ALA A 22 3.02 -3.16 7.44
CA ALA A 22 2.78 -2.70 6.10
C ALA A 22 4.10 -2.61 5.35
N GLU A 23 4.12 -3.08 4.14
CA GLU A 23 5.32 -3.03 3.32
C GLU A 23 5.22 -1.83 2.41
N ALA A 24 6.37 -1.41 1.90
CA ALA A 24 6.38 -0.31 0.94
C ALA A 24 5.54 -0.68 -0.27
N PRO A 25 4.83 0.28 -0.84
CA PRO A 25 4.08 0.03 -2.06
C PRO A 25 4.98 -0.41 -3.20
N THR A 26 4.46 -1.28 -4.05
CA THR A 26 5.18 -1.78 -5.21
C THR A 26 4.41 -1.43 -6.48
N TYR A 27 5.13 -1.10 -7.54
CA TYR A 27 4.53 -0.79 -8.83
C TYR A 27 4.79 -1.90 -9.82
N ASP A 28 3.75 -2.35 -10.48
CA ASP A 28 3.81 -3.39 -11.49
C ASP A 28 3.52 -2.77 -12.84
N GLU A 29 4.55 -2.63 -13.65
CA GLU A 29 4.40 -2.00 -14.97
C GLU A 29 3.56 -2.84 -15.91
N GLU A 30 3.67 -4.14 -15.81
CA GLU A 30 2.95 -5.01 -16.72
C GLU A 30 1.44 -4.90 -16.50
N ASN A 31 1.02 -4.85 -15.26
CA ASN A 31 -0.40 -4.72 -14.93
C ASN A 31 -0.83 -3.27 -14.77
N LYS A 32 0.08 -2.32 -14.93
CA LYS A 32 -0.19 -0.89 -14.75
C LYS A 32 -0.89 -0.66 -13.42
N ALA A 33 -0.29 -1.17 -12.36
CA ALA A 33 -0.93 -1.16 -11.05
C ALA A 33 0.04 -0.84 -9.93
N LEU A 34 -0.42 -0.06 -8.98
CA LEU A 34 0.32 0.20 -7.75
C LEU A 34 -0.34 -0.60 -6.64
N PHE A 35 0.45 -1.40 -5.92
CA PHE A 35 -0.03 -2.18 -4.80
C PHE A 35 0.50 -1.57 -3.52
N ALA A 36 -0.40 -1.13 -2.67
CA ALA A 36 0.00 -0.48 -1.42
C ALA A 36 0.50 -1.46 -0.37
N ASN A 37 0.23 -2.77 -0.53
CA ASN A 37 0.69 -3.81 0.37
C ASN A 37 0.29 -3.55 1.82
N GLY A 38 -0.86 -2.94 2.03
CA GLY A 38 -1.36 -2.64 3.37
C GLY A 38 -0.97 -1.28 3.90
N THR A 39 -0.10 -0.56 3.22
CA THR A 39 0.27 0.80 3.64
C THR A 39 -0.90 1.74 3.32
N PRO A 40 -1.37 2.51 4.31
CA PRO A 40 -2.41 3.50 4.03
C PRO A 40 -1.91 4.53 3.02
N PHE A 41 -2.76 4.90 2.10
CA PHE A 41 -2.37 5.91 1.13
C PHE A 41 -3.56 6.74 0.70
N SER A 42 -3.26 7.90 0.12
CA SER A 42 -4.26 8.78 -0.46
C SER A 42 -3.78 9.22 -1.83
N PHE A 43 -4.71 9.70 -2.65
CA PHE A 43 -4.30 10.30 -3.89
C PHE A 43 -5.19 11.49 -4.25
N GLU A 44 -4.61 12.37 -5.06
CA GLU A 44 -5.22 13.62 -5.43
C GLU A 44 -4.90 13.93 -6.88
N ALA A 45 -5.47 15.00 -7.40
CA ALA A 45 -5.24 15.37 -8.78
C ALA A 45 -3.78 15.76 -9.00
N ARG A 46 -3.25 15.44 -10.15
CA ARG A 46 -1.91 15.88 -10.55
C ARG A 46 -1.95 17.38 -10.82
N THR A 47 -0.84 18.03 -10.58
CA THR A 47 -0.73 19.47 -10.83
C THR A 47 0.14 19.78 -12.03
N ASP A 48 0.57 18.76 -12.78
CA ASP A 48 1.44 18.94 -13.93
C ASP A 48 0.67 18.97 -15.26
N GLY A 49 -0.65 18.99 -15.20
CA GLY A 49 -1.45 19.06 -16.43
C GLY A 49 -1.65 17.70 -17.12
N VAL A 50 -1.13 16.63 -16.55
CA VAL A 50 -1.27 15.30 -17.12
C VAL A 50 -2.41 14.58 -16.38
N ALA A 51 -3.26 13.88 -17.12
CA ALA A 51 -4.33 13.11 -16.50
C ALA A 51 -3.74 11.99 -15.65
N GLY A 52 -4.30 11.77 -14.48
CA GLY A 52 -3.82 10.74 -13.57
C GLY A 52 -3.97 11.18 -12.14
N ALA A 53 -3.13 10.66 -11.27
CA ALA A 53 -3.19 10.97 -9.85
C ALA A 53 -1.80 11.03 -9.25
N LEU A 54 -1.67 11.81 -8.19
CA LEU A 54 -0.49 11.80 -7.33
C LEU A 54 -0.85 10.96 -6.12
N VAL A 55 -0.18 9.83 -5.97
CA VAL A 55 -0.42 8.92 -4.85
C VAL A 55 0.62 9.19 -3.78
N LYS A 56 0.16 9.32 -2.54
CA LYS A 56 1.03 9.66 -1.41
C LYS A 56 0.84 8.66 -0.29
N TRP A 57 1.92 8.29 0.36
CA TRP A 57 1.90 7.46 1.55
C TRP A 57 3.00 7.95 2.48
N ASN A 58 2.97 7.44 3.71
CA ASN A 58 4.02 7.83 4.66
C ASN A 58 5.34 7.24 4.18
N GLY A 59 6.21 8.08 3.70
CA GLY A 59 7.52 7.66 3.21
C GLY A 59 7.73 7.83 1.72
N GLY A 60 6.69 8.21 0.96
CA GLY A 60 6.88 8.39 -0.47
C GLY A 60 5.67 8.85 -1.22
N GLU A 61 5.87 9.00 -2.52
CA GLU A 61 4.79 9.37 -3.42
C GLU A 61 5.11 8.90 -4.83
N LYS A 62 4.10 8.83 -5.68
CA LYS A 62 4.28 8.43 -7.07
C LYS A 62 3.21 9.05 -7.94
N LEU A 63 3.62 9.55 -9.09
CA LEU A 63 2.67 10.02 -10.09
C LEU A 63 2.25 8.85 -10.96
N LEU A 64 0.96 8.71 -11.15
CA LEU A 64 0.39 7.63 -11.98
C LEU A 64 -0.39 8.21 -13.14
N PRO A 65 -0.26 7.62 -14.34
CA PRO A 65 -1.14 7.96 -15.46
C PRO A 65 -2.57 7.49 -15.19
N ALA A 66 -3.50 8.05 -15.92
CA ALA A 66 -4.92 7.76 -15.71
C ALA A 66 -5.31 6.32 -16.07
N ASP A 67 -4.51 5.61 -16.86
CA ASP A 67 -4.82 4.24 -17.22
C ASP A 67 -4.31 3.23 -16.19
N ASN A 68 -3.80 3.69 -15.07
CA ASN A 68 -3.30 2.82 -14.02
C ASN A 68 -4.37 2.54 -12.98
N SER A 69 -4.18 1.46 -12.25
CA SER A 69 -5.06 1.07 -11.15
C SER A 69 -4.28 1.07 -9.84
N VAL A 70 -4.99 1.17 -8.73
CA VAL A 70 -4.38 1.15 -7.41
C VAL A 70 -5.10 0.15 -6.55
N PHE A 71 -4.34 -0.65 -5.83
CA PHE A 71 -4.87 -1.67 -4.93
C PHE A 71 -4.34 -1.41 -3.52
N GLY A 72 -5.23 -1.41 -2.54
CA GLY A 72 -4.81 -1.28 -1.14
C GLY A 72 -4.04 -2.48 -0.64
N GLY A 73 -4.30 -3.64 -1.19
CA GLY A 73 -3.62 -4.88 -0.82
C GLY A 73 -2.45 -5.20 -1.71
N SER A 74 -2.17 -6.49 -1.85
CA SER A 74 -1.01 -6.99 -2.57
C SER A 74 -1.41 -7.79 -3.80
N HIS A 75 -0.42 -8.22 -4.56
CA HIS A 75 -0.61 -9.08 -5.73
C HIS A 75 0.01 -10.44 -5.43
N ASP A 76 -0.77 -11.49 -5.50
CA ASP A 76 -0.30 -12.88 -5.34
C ASP A 76 0.50 -13.10 -4.07
N SER A 77 0.09 -12.48 -2.98
CA SER A 77 0.78 -12.65 -1.72
C SER A 77 -0.04 -13.54 -0.79
N ALA A 78 0.58 -14.54 -0.23
CA ALA A 78 -0.08 -15.38 0.75
C ALA A 78 -0.13 -14.73 2.13
N ALA A 79 0.63 -13.65 2.33
CA ALA A 79 0.62 -12.95 3.61
C ALA A 79 -0.71 -12.25 3.81
N LYS A 80 -1.23 -12.36 5.01
CA LYS A 80 -2.50 -11.73 5.33
C LYS A 80 -2.27 -10.30 5.74
N ILE A 81 -3.06 -9.40 5.17
CA ILE A 81 -3.05 -7.98 5.52
C ILE A 81 -4.30 -7.73 6.36
N ASP A 82 -4.12 -7.20 7.58
CA ASP A 82 -5.25 -6.99 8.48
C ASP A 82 -6.21 -5.95 7.94
N SER A 83 -5.69 -4.85 7.45
CA SER A 83 -6.57 -3.79 6.94
C SER A 83 -5.84 -2.97 5.88
N THR A 84 -6.63 -2.35 5.03
CA THR A 84 -6.12 -1.41 4.05
C THR A 84 -6.92 -0.13 4.15
N SER A 85 -6.31 0.98 3.75
CA SER A 85 -6.98 2.28 3.80
C SER A 85 -6.59 3.07 2.55
N VAL A 86 -7.58 3.34 1.73
CA VAL A 86 -7.39 4.08 0.49
C VAL A 86 -8.27 5.32 0.56
N THR A 87 -7.67 6.48 0.43
CA THR A 87 -8.40 7.74 0.47
C THR A 87 -8.28 8.45 -0.87
N VAL A 88 -9.42 8.75 -1.48
CA VAL A 88 -9.49 9.41 -2.78
C VAL A 88 -9.87 10.85 -2.56
N ASN A 89 -8.94 11.77 -2.80
CA ASN A 89 -9.20 13.20 -2.67
C ASN A 89 -9.36 13.89 -4.02
N GLY A 90 -9.14 13.16 -5.09
CA GLY A 90 -9.25 13.70 -6.45
C GLY A 90 -8.36 12.92 -7.38
N GLY A 91 -8.29 13.35 -8.62
CA GLY A 91 -7.46 12.69 -9.62
C GLY A 91 -8.27 11.76 -10.50
N ALA A 92 -7.58 11.08 -11.42
CA ALA A 92 -8.21 10.16 -12.36
C ALA A 92 -7.37 8.90 -12.43
N LEU A 93 -7.99 7.76 -12.22
CA LEU A 93 -7.34 6.46 -12.34
C LEU A 93 -8.31 5.49 -12.99
N HIS A 94 -7.77 4.40 -13.52
CA HIS A 94 -8.61 3.42 -14.19
C HIS A 94 -9.51 2.71 -13.16
N ASN A 95 -8.93 2.18 -12.12
CA ASN A 95 -9.67 1.52 -11.05
C ASN A 95 -8.98 1.74 -9.71
N VAL A 96 -9.75 1.73 -8.64
CA VAL A 96 -9.25 1.81 -7.27
C VAL A 96 -9.90 0.70 -6.48
N PHE A 97 -9.09 -0.12 -5.86
CA PHE A 97 -9.56 -1.26 -5.08
C PHE A 97 -9.04 -1.19 -3.65
N GLY A 98 -9.91 -1.46 -2.70
CA GLY A 98 -9.47 -1.56 -1.31
C GLY A 98 -8.71 -2.84 -1.02
N GLY A 99 -8.96 -3.89 -1.78
CA GLY A 99 -8.29 -5.18 -1.59
C GLY A 99 -7.09 -5.34 -2.49
N GLY A 100 -6.72 -6.59 -2.72
CA GLY A 100 -5.60 -6.93 -3.56
C GLY A 100 -6.02 -7.64 -4.84
N LEU A 101 -5.04 -8.18 -5.54
CA LEU A 101 -5.25 -8.86 -6.80
C LEU A 101 -4.80 -10.32 -6.66
N HIS A 102 -5.59 -11.23 -7.22
CA HIS A 102 -5.37 -12.66 -7.15
C HIS A 102 -5.32 -13.12 -5.68
N LYS A 103 -4.42 -13.95 -5.30
CA LYS A 103 -4.36 -14.60 -3.99
C LYS A 103 -3.97 -13.66 -2.86
N SER A 104 -4.53 -12.48 -2.84
CA SER A 104 -4.24 -11.50 -1.79
C SER A 104 -5.35 -11.55 -0.74
N TYR A 105 -4.96 -11.57 0.52
CA TYR A 105 -5.87 -11.70 1.63
C TYR A 105 -5.90 -10.41 2.45
N VAL A 106 -7.07 -9.78 2.53
CA VAL A 106 -7.24 -8.55 3.28
C VAL A 106 -8.39 -8.76 4.25
N GLY A 107 -8.16 -8.48 5.52
CA GLY A 107 -9.21 -8.63 6.53
C GLY A 107 -10.28 -7.56 6.43
N THR A 108 -9.89 -6.30 6.38
CA THR A 108 -10.81 -5.18 6.26
C THR A 108 -10.26 -4.20 5.25
N ALA A 109 -11.06 -3.81 4.29
CA ALA A 109 -10.65 -2.84 3.28
C ALA A 109 -11.55 -1.63 3.38
N VAL A 110 -10.94 -0.44 3.50
CA VAL A 110 -11.68 0.82 3.60
C VAL A 110 -11.26 1.71 2.44
N VAL A 111 -12.25 2.19 1.70
CA VAL A 111 -12.02 3.17 0.65
C VAL A 111 -12.87 4.39 0.98
N THR A 112 -12.21 5.53 1.13
CA THR A 112 -12.87 6.78 1.46
C THR A 112 -12.77 7.72 0.26
N ILE A 113 -13.89 8.23 -0.19
CA ILE A 113 -13.91 9.10 -1.36
C ILE A 113 -14.36 10.48 -0.91
N ASN A 114 -13.49 11.46 -1.08
CA ASN A 114 -13.75 12.84 -0.67
C ASN A 114 -13.93 13.79 -1.84
N GLY A 115 -13.54 13.41 -3.00
CA GLY A 115 -13.63 14.33 -4.11
C GLY A 115 -13.96 13.74 -5.44
#